data_7cd453cf6d68f187b5420dfe4a8192f0
#
_entry.id   7cd453cf6d68f187b5420dfe4a8192f0
#
_cell.length_a   1.000
_cell.length_b   1.000
_cell.length_c   1.000
_cell.angle_alpha   90.00
_cell.angle_beta   90.00
_cell.angle_gamma   90.00
#
_symmetry.space_group_name_H-M   'P 1'
#
loop_
_entity.id
_entity.type
_entity.pdbx_description
1 polymer ?
#
loop_
_entity_poly.entity_id
_entity_poly.type
_entity_poly.pdbx_seq_one_letter_code
_entity_poly.pdbx_strand_id
1 'polypeptide(L)'
;MAKVYDLLIVGGGMAGASLACALADTGMRIAILEAVPWQSDSQPSYDVRTISLSHGSRLIYETMGIWQKIDPQACCPINSIHISDRGHPGFTHLDRKDAGVEALGYVVENRAIGAALMNRLEQIENV
;
A
#
# COMPACT_ATOMS: atom_id res chain seq x y z
N MET A 1 9.80 33.73 -3.69
CA MET A 1 10.32 33.09 -2.46
C MET A 1 10.53 31.61 -2.70
N ALA A 2 11.62 31.06 -2.24
CA ALA A 2 11.84 29.61 -2.31
C ALA A 2 10.83 28.90 -1.39
N LYS A 3 10.16 27.86 -1.90
CA LYS A 3 9.35 26.99 -1.05
C LYS A 3 10.29 26.20 -0.15
N VAL A 4 10.05 26.23 1.15
CA VAL A 4 10.82 25.47 2.14
C VAL A 4 10.00 24.25 2.52
N TYR A 5 10.60 23.07 2.40
CA TYR A 5 10.01 21.79 2.79
C TYR A 5 10.72 21.24 4.02
N ASP A 6 9.98 20.55 4.86
CA ASP A 6 10.51 19.90 6.05
C ASP A 6 10.99 18.48 5.74
N LEU A 7 10.41 17.85 4.70
CA LEU A 7 10.75 16.51 4.23
C LEU A 7 10.73 16.45 2.69
N LEU A 8 11.75 15.83 2.13
CA LEU A 8 11.83 15.49 0.71
C LEU A 8 11.84 13.97 0.56
N ILE A 9 10.85 13.42 -0.13
CA ILE A 9 10.76 12.00 -0.47
C ILE A 9 11.19 11.83 -1.92
N VAL A 10 12.18 11.01 -2.15
CA VAL A 10 12.66 10.70 -3.50
C VAL A 10 12.08 9.36 -3.93
N GLY A 11 11.20 9.40 -4.93
CA GLY A 11 10.41 8.28 -5.42
C GLY A 11 8.97 8.31 -4.92
N GLY A 12 8.04 8.45 -5.84
CA GLY A 12 6.58 8.47 -5.60
C GLY A 12 5.89 7.11 -5.80
N GLY A 13 6.64 6.02 -5.74
CA GLY A 13 6.09 4.67 -5.76
C GLY A 13 5.30 4.34 -4.49
N MET A 14 4.85 3.09 -4.33
CA MET A 14 4.01 2.68 -3.19
C MET A 14 4.60 3.07 -1.83
N ALA A 15 5.91 2.91 -1.64
CA ALA A 15 6.55 3.23 -0.37
C ALA A 15 6.57 4.74 -0.09
N GLY A 16 7.02 5.55 -1.07
CA GLY A 16 7.10 7.00 -0.91
C GLY A 16 5.72 7.65 -0.79
N ALA A 17 4.77 7.24 -1.60
CA ALA A 17 3.39 7.72 -1.52
C ALA A 17 2.72 7.31 -0.19
N SER A 18 2.95 6.09 0.29
CA SER A 18 2.43 5.64 1.59
C SER A 18 3.02 6.44 2.75
N LEU A 19 4.33 6.73 2.71
CA LEU A 19 4.98 7.57 3.72
C LEU A 19 4.39 8.98 3.74
N ALA A 20 4.20 9.60 2.58
CA ALA A 20 3.56 10.92 2.48
C ALA A 20 2.14 10.92 3.05
N CYS A 21 1.34 9.90 2.72
CA CYS A 21 -0.01 9.74 3.29
C CYS A 21 0.02 9.55 4.82
N ALA A 22 0.98 8.80 5.35
CA ALA A 22 1.12 8.57 6.78
C ALA A 22 1.48 9.85 7.55
N LEU A 23 2.13 10.80 6.90
CA LEU A 23 2.56 12.07 7.47
C LEU A 23 1.59 13.23 7.20
N ALA A 24 0.43 12.95 6.61
CA ALA A 24 -0.55 13.98 6.19
C ALA A 24 -0.92 14.96 7.31
N ASP A 25 -1.13 14.45 8.52
CA ASP A 25 -1.66 15.23 9.64
C ASP A 25 -0.56 15.74 10.59
N THR A 26 0.71 15.65 10.20
CA THR A 26 1.83 16.07 11.06
C THR A 26 2.13 17.57 10.99
N GLY A 27 1.54 18.28 10.04
CA GLY A 27 1.85 19.69 9.77
C GLY A 27 3.18 19.92 9.05
N MET A 28 3.94 18.87 8.75
CA MET A 28 5.17 18.95 7.96
C MET A 28 4.85 19.29 6.51
N ARG A 29 5.64 20.16 5.91
CA ARG A 29 5.58 20.43 4.46
C ARG A 29 6.42 19.38 3.76
N ILE A 30 5.78 18.57 2.93
CA ILE A 30 6.38 17.41 2.27
C ILE A 30 6.47 17.68 0.77
N ALA A 31 7.57 17.29 0.16
CA ALA A 31 7.68 17.23 -1.29
C ALA A 31 8.04 15.82 -1.72
N ILE A 32 7.38 15.35 -2.79
CA ILE A 32 7.71 14.08 -3.43
C ILE A 32 8.35 14.39 -4.79
N LEU A 33 9.54 13.84 -5.00
CA LEU A 33 10.23 13.90 -6.28
C LEU A 33 10.01 12.58 -7.01
N GLU A 34 9.30 12.61 -8.14
CA GLU A 34 9.03 11.44 -8.95
C GLU A 34 9.48 11.67 -10.39
N ALA A 35 10.26 10.71 -10.92
CA ALA A 35 10.80 10.80 -12.28
C ALA A 35 9.76 10.51 -13.37
N VAL A 36 8.75 9.70 -13.06
CA VAL A 36 7.69 9.31 -14.00
C VAL A 36 6.38 9.93 -13.54
N PRO A 37 5.68 10.71 -14.39
CA PRO A 37 4.40 11.30 -14.03
C PRO A 37 3.41 10.23 -13.53
N TRP A 38 2.76 10.50 -12.41
CA TRP A 38 1.85 9.54 -11.77
C TRP A 38 0.64 9.16 -12.63
N GLN A 39 0.19 10.05 -13.48
CA GLN A 39 -0.95 9.84 -14.38
C GLN A 39 -0.59 9.12 -15.68
N SER A 40 0.67 8.71 -15.84
CA SER A 40 1.07 7.99 -17.05
C SER A 40 0.88 6.48 -16.86
N ASP A 41 0.37 5.81 -17.91
CA ASP A 41 0.29 4.35 -17.98
C ASP A 41 1.67 3.66 -17.89
N SER A 42 2.73 4.45 -17.90
CA SER A 42 4.11 4.00 -17.81
C SER A 42 4.70 4.04 -16.40
N GLN A 43 3.90 4.36 -15.36
CA GLN A 43 4.40 4.34 -13.98
C GLN A 43 4.76 2.90 -13.57
N PRO A 44 6.06 2.58 -13.39
CA PRO A 44 6.50 1.18 -13.23
C PRO A 44 6.11 0.58 -11.88
N SER A 45 5.75 1.40 -10.90
CA SER A 45 5.32 0.94 -9.57
C SER A 45 3.84 0.54 -9.53
N TYR A 46 3.03 0.95 -10.49
CA TYR A 46 1.58 0.79 -10.50
C TYR A 46 1.10 0.03 -11.73
N ASP A 47 1.56 -1.19 -11.88
CA ASP A 47 1.23 -2.09 -12.97
C ASP A 47 0.17 -3.14 -12.59
N VAL A 48 -0.04 -4.10 -13.47
CA VAL A 48 -1.01 -5.19 -13.29
C VAL A 48 -0.51 -6.30 -12.35
N ARG A 49 0.73 -6.24 -11.88
CA ARG A 49 1.23 -7.21 -10.89
C ARG A 49 0.45 -7.06 -9.60
N THR A 50 0.45 -8.13 -8.83
CA THR A 50 -0.17 -8.16 -7.50
C THR A 50 0.88 -8.24 -6.41
N ILE A 51 0.53 -7.71 -5.26
CA ILE A 51 1.29 -7.89 -4.02
C ILE A 51 0.40 -8.47 -2.94
N SER A 52 1.03 -9.11 -1.96
CA SER A 52 0.35 -9.56 -0.74
C SER A 52 0.52 -8.51 0.35
N LEU A 53 -0.58 -7.96 0.82
CA LEU A 53 -0.64 -7.12 2.01
C LEU A 53 -1.00 -8.00 3.21
N SER A 54 -0.20 -7.95 4.27
CA SER A 54 -0.55 -8.60 5.54
C SER A 54 -1.78 -7.95 6.16
N HIS A 55 -2.41 -8.63 7.11
CA HIS A 55 -3.49 -8.06 7.91
C HIS A 55 -3.06 -6.73 8.56
N GLY A 56 -1.85 -6.66 9.12
CA GLY A 56 -1.33 -5.42 9.72
C GLY A 56 -1.15 -4.29 8.71
N SER A 57 -0.65 -4.57 7.51
CA SER A 57 -0.54 -3.57 6.43
C SER A 57 -1.90 -3.05 5.98
N ARG A 58 -2.90 -3.92 5.92
CA ARG A 58 -4.28 -3.53 5.61
C ARG A 58 -4.82 -2.56 6.67
N LEU A 59 -4.60 -2.84 7.96
CA LEU A 59 -5.03 -1.95 9.05
C LEU A 59 -4.36 -0.57 8.99
N ILE A 60 -3.07 -0.51 8.63
CA ILE A 60 -2.35 0.75 8.41
C ILE A 60 -3.00 1.54 7.29
N TYR A 61 -3.26 0.91 6.15
CA TYR A 61 -3.93 1.56 5.02
C TYR A 61 -5.36 2.01 5.35
N GLU A 62 -6.07 1.26 6.17
CA GLU A 62 -7.39 1.63 6.65
C GLU A 62 -7.34 2.90 7.51
N THR A 63 -6.39 2.96 8.46
CA THR A 63 -6.18 4.13 9.32
C THR A 63 -5.81 5.39 8.52
N MET A 64 -5.04 5.23 7.44
CA MET A 64 -4.68 6.34 6.55
C MET A 64 -5.79 6.74 5.56
N GLY A 65 -6.94 6.05 5.57
CA GLY A 65 -8.04 6.29 4.63
C GLY A 65 -7.77 5.84 3.19
N ILE A 66 -6.78 4.95 3.00
CA ILE A 66 -6.39 4.42 1.69
C ILE A 66 -7.19 3.16 1.36
N TRP A 67 -7.37 2.26 2.33
CA TRP A 67 -8.03 0.97 2.12
C TRP A 67 -9.42 1.10 1.51
N GLN A 68 -10.20 2.06 1.98
CA GLN A 68 -11.57 2.33 1.50
C GLN A 68 -11.63 2.84 0.05
N LYS A 69 -10.49 3.28 -0.49
CA LYS A 69 -10.35 3.79 -1.87
C LYS A 69 -9.86 2.72 -2.84
N ILE A 70 -9.45 1.55 -2.35
CA ILE A 70 -9.05 0.42 -3.20
C ILE A 70 -10.31 -0.26 -3.72
N ASP A 71 -10.36 -0.51 -5.03
CA ASP A 71 -11.47 -1.25 -5.66
C ASP A 71 -11.56 -2.66 -5.04
N PRO A 72 -12.68 -3.04 -4.44
CA PRO A 72 -12.86 -4.37 -3.87
C PRO A 72 -12.67 -5.50 -4.88
N GLN A 73 -12.91 -5.25 -6.17
CA GLN A 73 -12.69 -6.24 -7.23
C GLN A 73 -11.20 -6.51 -7.51
N ALA A 74 -10.33 -5.56 -7.13
CA ALA A 74 -8.89 -5.70 -7.23
C ALA A 74 -8.24 -6.36 -5.99
N CYS A 75 -9.06 -6.78 -5.01
CA CYS A 75 -8.64 -7.39 -3.76
C CYS A 75 -9.13 -8.83 -3.65
N CYS A 76 -8.24 -9.74 -3.24
CA CYS A 76 -8.59 -11.12 -2.92
C CYS A 76 -8.13 -11.46 -1.50
N PRO A 77 -9.01 -11.87 -0.57
CA PRO A 77 -8.61 -12.21 0.79
C PRO A 77 -7.81 -13.50 0.85
N ILE A 78 -6.79 -13.53 1.69
CA ILE A 78 -6.01 -14.71 2.02
C ILE A 78 -6.63 -15.34 3.26
N ASN A 79 -7.32 -16.46 3.09
CA ASN A 79 -8.02 -17.15 4.16
C ASN A 79 -7.17 -18.19 4.87
N SER A 80 -6.23 -18.81 4.14
CA SER A 80 -5.31 -19.81 4.68
C SER A 80 -3.96 -19.75 3.97
N ILE A 81 -2.92 -20.13 4.69
CA ILE A 81 -1.55 -20.22 4.17
C ILE A 81 -1.01 -21.59 4.53
N HIS A 82 -0.50 -22.32 3.54
CA HIS A 82 0.20 -23.59 3.72
C HIS A 82 1.69 -23.37 3.47
N ILE A 83 2.50 -23.73 4.44
CA ILE A 83 3.96 -23.61 4.38
C ILE A 83 4.56 -25.02 4.49
N SER A 84 5.33 -25.41 3.48
CA SER A 84 6.08 -26.66 3.48
C SER A 84 7.46 -26.44 2.88
N ASP A 85 8.45 -27.23 3.33
CA ASP A 85 9.80 -27.18 2.79
C ASP A 85 10.07 -28.42 1.94
N ARG A 86 10.56 -28.20 0.72
CA ARG A 86 10.84 -29.29 -0.22
C ARG A 86 11.99 -30.16 0.31
N GLY A 87 11.71 -31.45 0.44
CA GLY A 87 12.70 -32.43 0.90
C GLY A 87 12.82 -32.56 2.41
N HIS A 88 12.04 -31.81 3.19
CA HIS A 88 11.96 -31.98 4.65
C HIS A 88 10.54 -32.40 5.05
N PRO A 89 10.40 -33.30 6.04
CA PRO A 89 9.09 -33.69 6.54
C PRO A 89 8.52 -32.56 7.40
N GLY A 90 7.22 -32.32 7.23
CA GLY A 90 6.50 -31.36 8.03
C GLY A 90 5.91 -30.23 7.18
N PHE A 91 4.86 -29.63 7.72
CA PHE A 91 4.20 -28.45 7.17
C PHE A 91 3.57 -27.64 8.27
N THR A 92 3.35 -26.36 8.00
CA THR A 92 2.59 -25.44 8.85
C THR A 92 1.39 -24.94 8.07
N HIS A 93 0.24 -24.94 8.71
CA HIS A 93 -0.99 -24.40 8.16
C HIS A 93 -1.47 -23.26 9.05
N LEU A 94 -1.70 -22.10 8.47
CA LEU A 94 -2.29 -20.94 9.13
C LEU A 94 -3.69 -20.72 8.58
N ASP A 95 -4.67 -20.57 9.44
CA ASP A 95 -6.04 -20.29 9.06
C ASP A 95 -6.53 -18.99 9.74
N ARG A 96 -7.30 -18.19 9.03
CA ARG A 96 -7.87 -16.94 9.54
C ARG A 96 -8.71 -17.13 10.79
N LYS A 97 -9.38 -18.28 10.91
CA LYS A 97 -10.22 -18.61 12.06
C LYS A 97 -9.40 -18.82 13.33
N ASP A 98 -8.23 -19.49 13.19
CA ASP A 98 -7.32 -19.71 14.31
C ASP A 98 -6.69 -18.40 14.76
N ALA A 99 -6.44 -17.49 13.83
CA ALA A 99 -5.93 -16.15 14.13
C ALA A 99 -7.01 -15.18 14.61
N GLY A 100 -8.29 -15.52 14.49
CA GLY A 100 -9.40 -14.65 14.91
C GLY A 100 -9.55 -13.38 14.06
N VAL A 101 -9.16 -13.44 12.78
CA VAL A 101 -9.23 -12.30 11.85
C VAL A 101 -10.15 -12.59 10.67
N GLU A 102 -10.60 -11.55 10.00
CA GLU A 102 -11.42 -11.67 8.78
C GLU A 102 -10.63 -12.29 7.63
N ALA A 103 -9.37 -11.90 7.48
CA ALA A 103 -8.42 -12.47 6.53
C ALA A 103 -7.00 -12.37 7.09
N LEU A 104 -6.11 -13.29 6.74
CA LEU A 104 -4.68 -13.23 7.10
C LEU A 104 -3.95 -12.11 6.35
N GLY A 105 -4.50 -11.70 5.23
CA GLY A 105 -3.99 -10.66 4.36
C GLY A 105 -4.82 -10.60 3.09
N TYR A 106 -4.34 -9.84 2.12
CA TYR A 106 -5.02 -9.63 0.84
C TYR A 106 -4.01 -9.62 -0.29
N VAL A 107 -4.34 -10.26 -1.40
CA VAL A 107 -3.64 -10.06 -2.68
C VAL A 107 -4.31 -8.90 -3.39
N VAL A 108 -3.55 -7.87 -3.73
CA VAL A 108 -4.07 -6.63 -4.30
C VAL A 108 -3.28 -6.26 -5.55
N GLU A 109 -3.96 -5.77 -6.58
CA GLU A 109 -3.29 -5.25 -7.78
C GLU A 109 -2.55 -3.94 -7.46
N ASN A 110 -1.30 -3.83 -7.91
CA ASN A 110 -0.47 -2.64 -7.69
C ASN A 110 -1.13 -1.36 -8.21
N ARG A 111 -1.78 -1.42 -9.37
CA ARG A 111 -2.49 -0.28 -9.95
C ARG A 111 -3.64 0.22 -9.07
N ALA A 112 -4.33 -0.69 -8.39
CA ALA A 112 -5.43 -0.32 -7.50
C ALA A 112 -4.91 0.38 -6.23
N ILE A 113 -3.79 -0.09 -5.68
CA ILE A 113 -3.10 0.58 -4.58
C ILE A 113 -2.62 1.96 -5.03
N GLY A 114 -2.01 2.04 -6.20
CA GLY A 114 -1.53 3.30 -6.77
C GLY A 114 -2.63 4.33 -6.94
N ALA A 115 -3.76 3.94 -7.52
CA ALA A 115 -4.91 4.82 -7.68
C ALA A 115 -5.46 5.32 -6.33
N ALA A 116 -5.52 4.46 -5.31
CA ALA A 116 -5.98 4.82 -3.97
C ALA A 116 -5.01 5.79 -3.28
N LEU A 117 -3.70 5.56 -3.40
CA LEU A 117 -2.67 6.45 -2.86
C LEU A 117 -2.73 7.83 -3.53
N MET A 118 -2.84 7.88 -4.85
CA MET A 118 -2.97 9.12 -5.60
C MET A 118 -4.20 9.92 -5.17
N ASN A 119 -5.35 9.26 -5.13
CA ASN A 119 -6.59 9.87 -4.68
C ASN A 119 -6.47 10.44 -3.25
N ARG A 120 -5.73 9.77 -2.37
CA ARG A 120 -5.47 10.27 -1.03
C ARG A 120 -4.52 11.47 -1.03
N LEU A 121 -3.42 11.41 -1.80
CA LEU A 121 -2.44 12.50 -1.89
C LEU A 121 -3.05 13.80 -2.43
N GLU A 122 -3.96 13.72 -3.40
CA GLU A 122 -4.67 14.89 -3.93
C GLU A 122 -5.55 15.61 -2.89
N GLN A 123 -5.88 14.94 -1.79
CA GLN A 123 -6.68 15.48 -0.68
C GLN A 123 -5.82 16.05 0.46
N ILE A 124 -4.48 15.92 0.36
CA ILE A 124 -3.54 16.35 1.40
C ILE A 124 -2.94 17.68 1.01
N GLU A 125 -3.13 18.70 1.85
CA GLU A 125 -2.69 20.07 1.56
C GLU A 125 -1.19 20.31 1.78
N ASN A 126 -0.53 19.49 2.59
CA ASN A 126 0.87 19.66 3.00
C ASN A 126 1.87 18.78 2.21
N VAL A 127 1.43 18.13 1.13
CA VAL A 127 2.25 17.30 0.24
C VAL A 127 2.35 17.93 -1.15
#